data_4ee3646007c1bedf94a5669419e7077d
#
_entry.id   4ee3646007c1bedf94a5669419e7077d
#
_cell.length_a   1.000
_cell.length_b   1.000
_cell.length_c   1.000
_cell.angle_alpha   90.00
_cell.angle_beta   90.00
_cell.angle_gamma   90.00
#
_symmetry.space_group_name_H-M   'P 1'
#
loop_
_entity.id
_entity.type
_entity.pdbx_description
1 polymer ?
#
loop_
_entity_poly.entity_id
_entity_poly.type
_entity_poly.pdbx_seq_one_letter_code
_entity_poly.pdbx_strand_id
1 'polypeptide(L)'
;MANARTSSQIRKDFQILFGIVKNNSNVYSWNDLAKVSGFSRSKINTSFDYYPVARNTCERIFNQRLAQTILIVDSSILISNYDYLLDKHFHVPGRVFRLIKSMRADSVEPADTVYHLLTTHKVVVKEYDPALKRLVNVEKYWGQIDELKDSRLPVEPTFGSKSKHTSVSFVQASVINLAIHYMEFGSNVMILTSSIHLKKLVNSQCDYKLPPKDRLIIPCTYIPPSDK
;
A
#
# COMPACT_ATOMS: atom_id res chain seq x y z
N MET A 1 9.99 4.73 -36.49
CA MET A 1 10.59 5.99 -35.97
C MET A 1 9.62 6.57 -34.95
N ALA A 2 9.97 6.66 -33.68
CA ALA A 2 9.12 7.32 -32.68
C ALA A 2 9.15 8.84 -32.95
N ASN A 3 8.00 9.43 -33.25
CA ASN A 3 7.89 10.88 -33.45
C ASN A 3 8.40 11.60 -32.19
N ALA A 4 9.46 12.40 -32.33
CA ALA A 4 9.97 13.24 -31.26
C ALA A 4 8.84 14.18 -30.80
N ARG A 5 8.57 14.20 -29.48
CA ARG A 5 7.52 15.07 -28.92
C ARG A 5 7.89 16.52 -29.11
N THR A 6 6.90 17.32 -29.52
CA THR A 6 7.06 18.77 -29.64
C THR A 6 7.12 19.40 -28.22
N SER A 7 7.80 20.55 -28.09
CA SER A 7 7.84 21.31 -26.83
C SER A 7 6.44 21.65 -26.29
N SER A 8 5.47 21.87 -27.19
CA SER A 8 4.06 22.10 -26.80
C SER A 8 3.42 20.87 -26.14
N GLN A 9 3.68 19.66 -26.64
CA GLN A 9 3.20 18.41 -26.05
C GLN A 9 3.84 18.15 -24.70
N ILE A 10 5.17 18.37 -24.58
CA ILE A 10 5.89 18.24 -23.31
C ILE A 10 5.30 19.19 -22.26
N ARG A 11 5.02 20.44 -22.63
CA ARG A 11 4.40 21.42 -21.73
C ARG A 11 3.00 20.99 -21.26
N LYS A 12 2.17 20.48 -22.16
CA LYS A 12 0.82 19.96 -21.79
C LYS A 12 0.91 18.76 -20.86
N ASP A 13 1.76 17.79 -21.20
CA ASP A 13 1.98 16.61 -20.36
C ASP A 13 2.46 17.02 -18.96
N PHE A 14 3.41 17.97 -18.88
CA PHE A 14 3.89 18.52 -17.63
C PHE A 14 2.76 19.16 -16.80
N GLN A 15 1.92 20.00 -17.40
CA GLN A 15 0.82 20.66 -16.69
C GLN A 15 -0.17 19.65 -16.11
N ILE A 16 -0.48 18.58 -16.85
CA ILE A 16 -1.34 17.50 -16.39
C ILE A 16 -0.68 16.79 -15.19
N LEU A 17 0.56 16.37 -15.33
CA LEU A 17 1.29 15.62 -14.30
C LEU A 17 1.47 16.45 -13.02
N PHE A 18 1.85 17.73 -13.16
CA PHE A 18 2.01 18.63 -12.03
C PHE A 18 0.68 18.88 -11.30
N GLY A 19 -0.41 19.04 -12.06
CA GLY A 19 -1.75 19.17 -11.51
C GLY A 19 -2.17 17.94 -10.71
N ILE A 20 -1.87 16.74 -11.21
CA ILE A 20 -2.12 15.48 -10.48
C ILE A 20 -1.32 15.46 -9.16
N VAL A 21 -0.03 15.75 -9.19
CA VAL A 21 0.81 15.80 -7.98
C VAL A 21 0.26 16.80 -6.97
N LYS A 22 -0.11 18.01 -7.44
CA LYS A 22 -0.59 19.08 -6.56
C LYS A 22 -1.93 18.73 -5.90
N ASN A 23 -2.86 18.18 -6.68
CA ASN A 23 -4.25 18.03 -6.28
C ASN A 23 -4.60 16.63 -5.71
N ASN A 24 -3.66 15.68 -5.77
CA ASN A 24 -3.88 14.31 -5.28
C ASN A 24 -2.93 14.01 -4.11
N SER A 25 -3.48 13.95 -2.90
CA SER A 25 -2.71 13.70 -1.68
C SER A 25 -2.09 12.30 -1.59
N ASN A 26 -2.53 11.38 -2.45
CA ASN A 26 -2.08 9.99 -2.45
C ASN A 26 -0.95 9.70 -3.45
N VAL A 27 -0.40 10.72 -4.08
CA VAL A 27 0.78 10.61 -4.96
C VAL A 27 2.03 10.97 -4.17
N TYR A 28 2.84 9.99 -3.83
CA TYR A 28 4.05 10.13 -2.99
C TYR A 28 5.34 9.91 -3.77
N SER A 29 5.26 9.41 -4.98
CA SER A 29 6.43 9.07 -5.79
C SER A 29 6.15 9.19 -7.28
N TRP A 30 7.23 9.18 -8.07
CA TRP A 30 7.12 9.12 -9.53
C TRP A 30 6.39 7.86 -10.02
N ASN A 31 6.48 6.75 -9.27
CA ASN A 31 5.77 5.53 -9.60
C ASN A 31 4.26 5.68 -9.36
N ASP A 32 3.87 6.35 -8.27
CA ASP A 32 2.46 6.63 -8.01
C ASP A 32 1.90 7.58 -9.06
N LEU A 33 2.68 8.61 -9.44
CA LEU A 33 2.31 9.51 -10.52
C LEU A 33 2.10 8.77 -11.84
N ALA A 34 2.97 7.81 -12.17
CA ALA A 34 2.80 6.97 -13.37
C ALA A 34 1.52 6.14 -13.33
N LYS A 35 1.21 5.53 -12.19
CA LYS A 35 -0.02 4.75 -11.99
C LYS A 35 -1.26 5.61 -12.18
N VAL A 36 -1.30 6.80 -11.56
CA VAL A 36 -2.46 7.70 -11.60
C VAL A 36 -2.69 8.28 -12.97
N SER A 37 -1.62 8.76 -13.58
CA SER A 37 -1.71 9.44 -14.89
C SER A 37 -1.91 8.46 -16.03
N GLY A 38 -1.51 7.20 -15.88
CA GLY A 38 -1.41 6.22 -16.96
C GLY A 38 -0.28 6.54 -17.96
N PHE A 39 0.61 7.48 -17.61
CA PHE A 39 1.76 7.82 -18.45
C PHE A 39 2.93 6.86 -18.19
N SER A 40 3.68 6.53 -19.24
CA SER A 40 4.91 5.76 -19.08
C SER A 40 5.96 6.56 -18.28
N ARG A 41 6.84 5.84 -17.58
CA ARG A 41 7.92 6.46 -16.79
C ARG A 41 8.80 7.38 -17.65
N SER A 42 9.10 6.96 -18.89
CA SER A 42 9.88 7.76 -19.83
C SER A 42 9.19 9.09 -20.19
N LYS A 43 7.86 9.06 -20.36
CA LYS A 43 7.06 10.26 -20.62
C LYS A 43 7.10 11.22 -19.43
N ILE A 44 6.98 10.70 -18.21
CA ILE A 44 7.06 11.48 -16.97
C ILE A 44 8.44 12.13 -16.86
N ASN A 45 9.51 11.33 -16.97
CA ASN A 45 10.88 11.85 -16.87
C ASN A 45 11.13 12.96 -17.89
N THR A 46 10.82 12.73 -19.15
CA THR A 46 11.00 13.75 -20.20
C THR A 46 10.26 15.06 -19.87
N SER A 47 9.02 14.97 -19.37
CA SER A 47 8.23 16.16 -19.05
C SER A 47 8.82 16.94 -17.88
N PHE A 48 9.33 16.27 -16.85
CA PHE A 48 9.92 16.94 -15.68
C PHE A 48 11.39 17.29 -15.85
N ASP A 49 12.15 16.56 -16.68
CA ASP A 49 13.54 16.93 -17.00
C ASP A 49 13.61 18.23 -17.82
N TYR A 50 12.54 18.52 -18.56
CA TYR A 50 12.38 19.82 -19.25
C TYR A 50 12.15 20.99 -18.29
N TYR A 51 11.63 20.70 -17.08
CA TYR A 51 11.29 21.70 -16.05
C TYR A 51 11.91 21.33 -14.71
N PRO A 52 13.26 21.46 -14.53
CA PRO A 52 13.95 20.97 -13.33
C PRO A 52 13.42 21.57 -12.01
N VAL A 53 13.05 22.87 -12.03
CA VAL A 53 12.50 23.53 -10.83
C VAL A 53 11.19 22.88 -10.39
N ALA A 54 10.36 22.49 -11.35
CA ALA A 54 9.10 21.84 -11.07
C ALA A 54 9.30 20.39 -10.58
N ARG A 55 10.30 19.69 -11.09
CA ARG A 55 10.72 18.38 -10.57
C ARG A 55 11.10 18.47 -9.10
N ASN A 56 11.98 19.41 -8.74
CA ASN A 56 12.39 19.63 -7.35
C ASN A 56 11.17 19.98 -6.46
N THR A 57 10.21 20.73 -6.99
CA THR A 57 8.97 21.06 -6.27
C THR A 57 8.13 19.83 -6.01
N CYS A 58 7.96 18.95 -7.00
CA CYS A 58 7.25 17.68 -6.82
C CYS A 58 7.94 16.78 -5.80
N GLU A 59 9.26 16.66 -5.85
CA GLU A 59 10.03 15.88 -4.87
C GLU A 59 9.85 16.41 -3.45
N ARG A 60 9.85 17.74 -3.28
CA ARG A 60 9.56 18.35 -1.99
C ARG A 60 8.14 18.05 -1.50
N ILE A 61 7.14 18.09 -2.39
CA ILE A 61 5.76 17.71 -2.05
C ILE A 61 5.71 16.24 -1.61
N PHE A 62 6.37 15.34 -2.33
CA PHE A 62 6.43 13.93 -1.96
C PHE A 62 7.05 13.74 -0.57
N ASN A 63 8.20 14.37 -0.30
CA ASN A 63 8.87 14.27 0.99
C ASN A 63 8.03 14.84 2.14
N GLN A 64 7.35 15.96 1.94
CA GLN A 64 6.43 16.52 2.94
C GLN A 64 5.25 15.58 3.23
N ARG A 65 4.69 14.95 2.20
CA ARG A 65 3.62 13.96 2.37
C ARG A 65 4.10 12.73 3.14
N LEU A 66 5.28 12.23 2.81
CA LEU A 66 5.88 11.10 3.54
C LEU A 66 6.08 11.39 5.02
N ALA A 67 6.54 12.60 5.36
CA ALA A 67 6.77 13.00 6.75
C ALA A 67 5.48 13.06 7.60
N GLN A 68 4.32 13.24 6.96
CA GLN A 68 3.00 13.31 7.62
C GLN A 68 2.16 12.06 7.40
N THR A 69 2.79 10.95 7.04
CA THR A 69 2.09 9.74 6.62
C THR A 69 1.88 8.79 7.79
N ILE A 70 0.65 8.26 7.92
CA ILE A 70 0.36 7.14 8.80
C ILE A 70 0.86 5.86 8.12
N LEU A 71 1.83 5.20 8.75
CA LEU A 71 2.30 3.90 8.30
C LEU A 71 1.35 2.81 8.78
N ILE A 72 0.88 1.97 7.87
CA ILE A 72 0.06 0.80 8.17
C ILE A 72 0.88 -0.44 7.81
N VAL A 73 0.99 -1.34 8.75
CA VAL A 73 1.91 -2.49 8.67
C VAL A 73 1.11 -3.78 8.62
N ASP A 74 1.48 -4.67 7.72
CA ASP A 74 0.90 -6.01 7.62
C ASP A 74 1.70 -7.06 8.41
N SER A 75 1.18 -8.28 8.48
CA SER A 75 1.84 -9.39 9.18
C SER A 75 3.15 -9.81 8.53
N SER A 76 3.26 -9.70 7.20
CA SER A 76 4.46 -10.18 6.50
C SER A 76 5.72 -9.40 6.88
N ILE A 77 5.65 -8.07 6.94
CA ILE A 77 6.80 -7.25 7.34
C ILE A 77 7.10 -7.38 8.84
N LEU A 78 6.07 -7.56 9.67
CA LEU A 78 6.24 -7.80 11.10
C LEU A 78 7.03 -9.09 11.36
N ILE A 79 6.79 -10.13 10.58
CA ILE A 79 7.49 -11.41 10.73
C ILE A 79 8.87 -11.40 10.10
N SER A 80 9.01 -10.82 8.91
CA SER A 80 10.27 -10.93 8.13
C SER A 80 11.24 -9.76 8.33
N ASN A 81 10.76 -8.61 8.82
CA ASN A 81 11.54 -7.35 8.88
C ASN A 81 11.16 -6.47 10.08
N TYR A 82 10.82 -7.05 11.23
CA TYR A 82 10.42 -6.25 12.40
C TYR A 82 11.51 -5.25 12.83
N ASP A 83 12.79 -5.55 12.60
CA ASP A 83 13.91 -4.65 12.91
C ASP A 83 13.80 -3.32 12.17
N TYR A 84 13.27 -3.35 10.94
CA TYR A 84 13.01 -2.14 10.14
C TYR A 84 11.98 -1.20 10.79
N LEU A 85 11.16 -1.71 11.70
CA LEU A 85 10.06 -0.99 12.33
C LEU A 85 10.38 -0.42 13.71
N LEU A 86 11.53 -0.75 14.30
CA LEU A 86 11.88 -0.43 15.69
C LEU A 86 11.88 1.08 15.99
N ASP A 87 12.25 1.91 15.02
CA ASP A 87 12.31 3.37 15.15
C ASP A 87 11.06 4.09 14.63
N LYS A 88 10.07 3.36 14.13
CA LYS A 88 8.89 3.91 13.43
C LYS A 88 7.63 3.88 14.28
N HIS A 89 6.82 4.92 14.11
CA HIS A 89 5.44 4.88 14.55
C HIS A 89 4.57 4.28 13.46
N PHE A 90 3.79 3.28 13.79
CA PHE A 90 2.94 2.61 12.82
C PHE A 90 1.63 2.11 13.41
N HIS A 91 0.67 1.85 12.55
CA HIS A 91 -0.64 1.34 12.89
C HIS A 91 -0.80 -0.09 12.40
N VAL A 92 -1.46 -0.89 13.19
CA VAL A 92 -1.72 -2.30 12.91
C VAL A 92 -3.21 -2.58 13.04
N PRO A 93 -3.86 -3.20 12.04
CA PRO A 93 -5.24 -3.67 12.21
C PRO A 93 -5.34 -4.70 13.34
N GLY A 94 -6.45 -4.71 14.05
CA GLY A 94 -6.68 -5.67 15.14
C GLY A 94 -6.58 -7.13 14.70
N ARG A 95 -6.91 -7.44 13.43
CA ARG A 95 -6.74 -8.78 12.86
C ARG A 95 -5.28 -9.20 12.74
N VAL A 96 -4.39 -8.29 12.33
CA VAL A 96 -2.94 -8.53 12.29
C VAL A 96 -2.43 -8.79 13.72
N PHE A 97 -2.84 -7.97 14.68
CA PHE A 97 -2.46 -8.16 16.08
C PHE A 97 -2.91 -9.53 16.62
N ARG A 98 -4.17 -9.94 16.33
CA ARG A 98 -4.69 -11.25 16.75
C ARG A 98 -3.93 -12.41 16.10
N LEU A 99 -3.54 -12.26 14.82
CA LEU A 99 -2.72 -13.27 14.14
C LEU A 99 -1.36 -13.43 14.83
N ILE A 100 -0.66 -12.34 15.13
CA ILE A 100 0.63 -12.38 15.84
C ILE A 100 0.46 -13.02 17.23
N LYS A 101 -0.62 -12.67 17.94
CA LYS A 101 -0.94 -13.30 19.24
C LYS A 101 -1.16 -14.81 19.14
N SER A 102 -1.84 -15.28 18.07
CA SER A 102 -2.02 -16.72 17.82
C SER A 102 -0.70 -17.39 17.51
N MET A 103 0.11 -16.82 16.60
CA MET A 103 1.42 -17.35 16.25
C MET A 103 2.36 -17.46 17.48
N ARG A 104 2.28 -16.48 18.39
CA ARG A 104 2.99 -16.53 19.66
C ARG A 104 2.56 -17.71 20.52
N ALA A 105 1.24 -17.95 20.61
CA ALA A 105 0.71 -19.09 21.37
C ALA A 105 1.19 -20.44 20.82
N ASP A 106 1.40 -20.50 19.51
CA ASP A 106 1.91 -21.67 18.79
C ASP A 106 3.46 -21.73 18.77
N SER A 107 4.13 -20.83 19.49
CA SER A 107 5.61 -20.73 19.59
C SER A 107 6.30 -20.55 18.22
N VAL A 108 5.65 -19.84 17.30
CA VAL A 108 6.22 -19.53 15.96
C VAL A 108 7.17 -18.35 16.07
N GLU A 109 8.44 -18.58 15.77
CA GLU A 109 9.43 -17.50 15.66
C GLU A 109 9.17 -16.60 14.42
N PRO A 110 9.34 -15.28 14.52
CA PRO A 110 9.72 -14.44 15.67
C PRO A 110 8.51 -13.82 16.42
N ALA A 111 7.36 -14.52 16.45
CA ALA A 111 6.09 -13.94 16.92
C ALA A 111 6.15 -13.41 18.36
N ASP A 112 6.97 -13.99 19.24
CA ASP A 112 7.13 -13.48 20.61
C ASP A 112 7.78 -12.09 20.62
N THR A 113 8.88 -11.92 19.89
CA THR A 113 9.57 -10.64 19.74
C THR A 113 8.66 -9.58 19.12
N VAL A 114 7.92 -9.96 18.06
CA VAL A 114 6.96 -9.07 17.39
C VAL A 114 5.81 -8.69 18.32
N TYR A 115 5.30 -9.63 19.12
CA TYR A 115 4.25 -9.35 20.09
C TYR A 115 4.73 -8.33 21.14
N HIS A 116 5.95 -8.46 21.65
CA HIS A 116 6.54 -7.46 22.55
C HIS A 116 6.66 -6.10 21.86
N LEU A 117 7.11 -6.05 20.62
CA LEU A 117 7.14 -4.82 19.84
C LEU A 117 5.75 -4.15 19.78
N LEU A 118 4.72 -4.93 19.47
CA LEU A 118 3.35 -4.42 19.34
C LEU A 118 2.73 -3.96 20.67
N THR A 119 3.18 -4.49 21.81
CA THR A 119 2.61 -4.16 23.12
C THR A 119 3.39 -3.09 23.87
N THR A 120 4.69 -2.97 23.64
CA THR A 120 5.58 -2.05 24.34
C THR A 120 6.01 -0.83 23.55
N HIS A 121 5.92 -0.91 22.23
CA HIS A 121 6.29 0.18 21.32
C HIS A 121 5.12 1.17 21.14
N LYS A 122 5.41 2.34 20.59
CA LYS A 122 4.38 3.33 20.23
C LYS A 122 3.57 2.88 19.00
N VAL A 123 2.99 1.70 19.10
CA VAL A 123 2.17 1.09 18.06
C VAL A 123 0.70 1.36 18.36
N VAL A 124 -0.05 1.77 17.35
CA VAL A 124 -1.49 1.96 17.46
C VAL A 124 -2.19 0.75 16.86
N VAL A 125 -2.73 -0.11 17.74
CA VAL A 125 -3.61 -1.20 17.31
C VAL A 125 -5.02 -0.65 17.14
N LYS A 126 -5.57 -0.72 15.92
CA LYS A 126 -6.93 -0.29 15.61
C LYS A 126 -7.84 -1.50 15.48
N GLU A 127 -8.76 -1.62 16.43
CA GLU A 127 -9.90 -2.54 16.35
C GLU A 127 -10.93 -1.98 15.36
N TYR A 128 -10.55 -1.96 14.10
CA TYR A 128 -11.43 -1.57 13.02
C TYR A 128 -11.59 -2.75 12.07
N ASP A 129 -12.81 -3.26 12.02
CA ASP A 129 -13.21 -4.32 11.09
C ASP A 129 -14.26 -3.75 10.12
N PRO A 130 -13.85 -2.92 9.16
CA PRO A 130 -14.79 -2.36 8.21
C PRO A 130 -15.42 -3.49 7.41
N ALA A 131 -16.67 -3.34 7.06
CA ALA A 131 -17.29 -4.24 6.11
C ALA A 131 -16.41 -4.29 4.86
N LEU A 132 -15.93 -5.49 4.50
CA LEU A 132 -15.06 -5.75 3.36
C LEU A 132 -15.62 -5.23 2.02
N LYS A 133 -16.90 -4.82 2.01
CA LYS A 133 -17.64 -4.24 0.88
C LYS A 133 -17.04 -2.95 0.30
N ARG A 134 -16.06 -2.34 0.97
CA ARG A 134 -15.44 -1.08 0.51
C ARG A 134 -14.24 -1.27 -0.43
N LEU A 135 -13.78 -2.50 -0.63
CA LEU A 135 -12.69 -2.77 -1.57
C LEU A 135 -13.21 -2.63 -3.00
N VAL A 136 -12.56 -1.81 -3.79
CA VAL A 136 -12.76 -1.79 -5.24
C VAL A 136 -12.36 -3.15 -5.80
N ASN A 137 -13.15 -3.73 -6.72
CA ASN A 137 -12.95 -5.06 -7.31
C ASN A 137 -13.06 -6.25 -6.33
N VAL A 138 -13.71 -6.08 -5.20
CA VAL A 138 -13.93 -7.16 -4.23
C VAL A 138 -14.71 -8.33 -4.82
N GLU A 139 -15.65 -8.10 -5.70
CA GLU A 139 -16.46 -9.17 -6.32
C GLU A 139 -15.60 -10.28 -6.93
N LYS A 140 -14.44 -9.93 -7.48
CA LYS A 140 -13.50 -10.90 -8.03
C LYS A 140 -12.90 -11.83 -6.96
N TYR A 141 -12.92 -11.44 -5.70
CA TYR A 141 -12.29 -12.15 -4.59
C TYR A 141 -13.31 -12.63 -3.53
N TRP A 142 -14.56 -12.16 -3.59
CA TRP A 142 -15.58 -12.43 -2.56
C TRP A 142 -15.97 -13.90 -2.42
N GLY A 143 -16.14 -14.62 -3.51
CA GLY A 143 -16.51 -16.04 -3.43
C GLY A 143 -15.52 -16.87 -2.60
N GLN A 144 -14.25 -16.45 -2.60
CA GLN A 144 -13.19 -17.11 -1.84
C GLN A 144 -13.15 -16.67 -0.37
N ILE A 145 -13.64 -15.45 -0.06
CA ILE A 145 -13.72 -14.95 1.32
C ILE A 145 -14.90 -15.56 2.06
N ASP A 146 -16.00 -15.85 1.38
CA ASP A 146 -17.17 -16.50 1.99
C ASP A 146 -16.87 -17.94 2.42
N GLU A 147 -16.07 -18.69 1.68
CA GLU A 147 -15.58 -19.99 2.08
C GLU A 147 -14.67 -19.94 3.32
N LEU A 148 -14.01 -18.79 3.59
CA LEU A 148 -13.15 -18.59 4.75
C LEU A 148 -13.91 -18.14 6.00
N LYS A 149 -15.18 -17.77 5.90
CA LYS A 149 -15.98 -17.34 7.07
C LYS A 149 -16.17 -18.44 8.09
N ASP A 150 -16.20 -19.70 7.65
CA ASP A 150 -16.40 -20.86 8.51
C ASP A 150 -15.11 -21.48 9.04
N SER A 151 -13.94 -21.05 8.54
CA SER A 151 -12.66 -21.54 9.03
C SER A 151 -12.14 -20.69 10.18
N ARG A 152 -11.85 -21.33 11.30
CA ARG A 152 -11.11 -20.75 12.43
C ARG A 152 -9.79 -20.21 11.91
N LEU A 153 -9.64 -18.86 11.88
CA LEU A 153 -8.46 -18.11 11.45
C LEU A 153 -7.72 -18.78 10.27
N PRO A 154 -7.89 -18.29 9.05
CA PRO A 154 -7.12 -18.84 7.95
C PRO A 154 -5.64 -18.63 8.27
N VAL A 155 -4.91 -19.72 8.40
CA VAL A 155 -3.45 -19.70 8.32
C VAL A 155 -3.16 -19.06 6.98
N GLU A 156 -2.41 -17.95 6.96
CA GLU A 156 -1.96 -17.39 5.68
C GLU A 156 -1.32 -18.53 4.88
N PRO A 157 -1.65 -18.67 3.57
CA PRO A 157 -1.04 -19.73 2.78
C PRO A 157 0.47 -19.56 2.90
N THR A 158 1.10 -20.54 3.52
CA THR A 158 2.55 -20.62 3.65
C THR A 158 3.17 -20.42 2.28
N PHE A 159 4.21 -19.60 2.24
CA PHE A 159 5.04 -19.38 1.07
C PHE A 159 5.28 -20.72 0.35
N GLY A 160 4.73 -20.90 -0.84
CA GLY A 160 4.96 -22.10 -1.65
C GLY A 160 3.73 -22.81 -2.22
N SER A 161 2.51 -22.50 -1.79
CA SER A 161 1.34 -23.13 -2.41
C SER A 161 1.11 -22.59 -3.82
N LYS A 162 1.26 -23.45 -4.81
CA LYS A 162 0.99 -23.17 -6.24
C LYS A 162 -0.51 -23.06 -6.55
N SER A 163 -1.31 -22.55 -5.63
CA SER A 163 -2.73 -22.33 -5.87
C SER A 163 -2.90 -21.21 -6.90
N LYS A 164 -3.51 -21.54 -8.02
CA LYS A 164 -3.84 -20.62 -9.12
C LYS A 164 -4.87 -19.53 -8.72
N HIS A 165 -5.35 -19.56 -7.50
CA HIS A 165 -6.36 -18.63 -6.98
C HIS A 165 -5.74 -17.72 -5.94
N THR A 166 -5.67 -16.43 -6.24
CA THR A 166 -5.23 -15.39 -5.32
C THR A 166 -6.35 -15.11 -4.32
N SER A 167 -6.45 -15.94 -3.28
CA SER A 167 -7.34 -15.62 -2.15
C SER A 167 -6.80 -14.42 -1.39
N VAL A 168 -7.66 -13.44 -1.13
CA VAL A 168 -7.35 -12.34 -0.22
C VAL A 168 -7.61 -12.86 1.18
N SER A 169 -6.58 -12.93 2.02
CA SER A 169 -6.79 -13.26 3.41
C SER A 169 -7.55 -12.11 4.12
N PHE A 170 -8.36 -12.43 5.14
CA PHE A 170 -9.02 -11.40 5.97
C PHE A 170 -8.01 -10.44 6.61
N VAL A 171 -6.81 -10.90 6.88
CA VAL A 171 -5.72 -10.10 7.42
C VAL A 171 -5.29 -9.05 6.39
N GLN A 172 -5.04 -9.44 5.15
CA GLN A 172 -4.68 -8.51 4.07
C GLN A 172 -5.80 -7.53 3.77
N ALA A 173 -7.05 -8.00 3.73
CA ALA A 173 -8.22 -7.15 3.55
C ALA A 173 -8.34 -6.11 4.68
N SER A 174 -8.05 -6.47 5.93
CA SER A 174 -8.09 -5.52 7.05
C SER A 174 -7.03 -4.43 6.95
N VAL A 175 -5.85 -4.72 6.39
CA VAL A 175 -4.80 -3.73 6.12
C VAL A 175 -5.26 -2.70 5.10
N ILE A 176 -5.81 -3.17 3.97
CA ILE A 176 -6.33 -2.29 2.91
C ILE A 176 -7.49 -1.45 3.42
N ASN A 177 -8.44 -2.07 4.12
CA ASN A 177 -9.59 -1.37 4.66
C ASN A 177 -9.22 -0.30 5.69
N LEU A 178 -8.22 -0.56 6.54
CA LEU A 178 -7.71 0.45 7.47
C LEU A 178 -7.09 1.63 6.72
N ALA A 179 -6.37 1.37 5.62
CA ALA A 179 -5.81 2.42 4.77
C ALA A 179 -6.93 3.26 4.15
N ILE A 180 -7.96 2.64 3.55
CA ILE A 180 -9.11 3.33 2.98
C ILE A 180 -9.81 4.18 4.04
N HIS A 181 -10.04 3.61 5.23
CA HIS A 181 -10.68 4.34 6.33
C HIS A 181 -9.93 5.64 6.67
N TYR A 182 -8.61 5.57 6.87
CA TYR A 182 -7.84 6.79 7.14
C TYR A 182 -7.86 7.79 5.98
N MET A 183 -7.84 7.30 4.74
CA MET A 183 -7.92 8.17 3.56
C MET A 183 -9.27 8.88 3.45
N GLU A 184 -10.37 8.22 3.80
CA GLU A 184 -11.72 8.81 3.85
C GLU A 184 -11.79 9.98 4.86
N PHE A 185 -10.98 9.93 5.92
CA PHE A 185 -10.84 11.02 6.90
C PHE A 185 -9.74 12.03 6.55
N GLY A 186 -9.24 12.01 5.32
CA GLY A 186 -8.27 12.97 4.83
C GLY A 186 -6.84 12.73 5.30
N SER A 187 -6.54 11.58 5.93
CA SER A 187 -5.19 11.25 6.36
C SER A 187 -4.34 10.74 5.20
N ASN A 188 -3.07 11.11 5.19
CA ASN A 188 -2.08 10.50 4.32
C ASN A 188 -1.68 9.13 4.90
N VAL A 189 -1.69 8.11 4.08
CA VAL A 189 -1.38 6.75 4.52
C VAL A 189 -0.36 6.07 3.60
N MET A 190 0.37 5.11 4.14
CA MET A 190 1.23 4.22 3.36
C MET A 190 1.20 2.83 3.99
N ILE A 191 0.97 1.81 3.17
CA ILE A 191 1.10 0.42 3.58
C ILE A 191 2.56 -0.01 3.42
N LEU A 192 3.14 -0.58 4.47
CA LEU A 192 4.44 -1.25 4.44
C LEU A 192 4.21 -2.76 4.46
N THR A 193 4.79 -3.48 3.52
CA THR A 193 4.61 -4.92 3.39
C THR A 193 5.85 -5.62 2.85
N SER A 194 6.09 -6.84 3.28
CA SER A 194 7.03 -7.79 2.67
C SER A 194 6.31 -8.82 1.77
N SER A 195 5.00 -8.65 1.54
CA SER A 195 4.20 -9.49 0.67
C SER A 195 4.04 -8.87 -0.72
N ILE A 196 4.67 -9.48 -1.73
CA ILE A 196 4.45 -9.11 -3.13
C ILE A 196 2.98 -9.26 -3.50
N HIS A 197 2.30 -10.25 -2.91
CA HIS A 197 0.89 -10.50 -3.14
C HIS A 197 0.02 -9.34 -2.67
N LEU A 198 0.21 -8.89 -1.41
CA LEU A 198 -0.50 -7.71 -0.89
C LEU A 198 -0.21 -6.47 -1.73
N LYS A 199 1.04 -6.24 -2.14
CA LYS A 199 1.39 -5.12 -3.03
C LYS A 199 0.63 -5.17 -4.35
N LYS A 200 0.53 -6.36 -4.99
CA LYS A 200 -0.25 -6.53 -6.22
C LYS A 200 -1.73 -6.28 -5.99
N LEU A 201 -2.27 -6.77 -4.88
CA LEU A 201 -3.66 -6.56 -4.48
C LEU A 201 -3.97 -5.07 -4.30
N VAL A 202 -3.16 -4.34 -3.53
CA VAL A 202 -3.30 -2.89 -3.33
C VAL A 202 -3.26 -2.16 -4.67
N ASN A 203 -2.33 -2.53 -5.56
CA ASN A 203 -2.24 -1.93 -6.88
C ASN A 203 -3.49 -2.19 -7.74
N SER A 204 -4.16 -3.33 -7.58
CA SER A 204 -5.37 -3.68 -8.33
C SER A 204 -6.58 -2.84 -7.92
N GLN A 205 -6.54 -2.17 -6.77
CA GLN A 205 -7.60 -1.27 -6.31
C GLN A 205 -7.62 0.07 -7.08
N CYS A 206 -6.56 0.38 -7.84
CA CYS A 206 -6.53 1.58 -8.66
C CYS A 206 -7.25 1.34 -10.00
N ASP A 207 -8.41 1.98 -10.19
CA ASP A 207 -9.13 1.90 -11.46
C ASP A 207 -8.61 2.93 -12.46
N TYR A 208 -7.82 2.47 -13.42
CA TYR A 208 -7.22 3.30 -14.46
C TYR A 208 -8.23 3.84 -15.49
N LYS A 209 -9.47 3.34 -15.49
CA LYS A 209 -10.52 3.83 -16.38
C LYS A 209 -11.14 5.14 -15.87
N LEU A 210 -11.07 5.38 -14.57
CA LEU A 210 -11.55 6.62 -13.97
C LEU A 210 -10.61 7.79 -14.29
N PRO A 211 -11.13 9.03 -14.33
CA PRO A 211 -10.30 10.22 -14.35
C PRO A 211 -9.27 10.21 -13.21
N PRO A 212 -8.06 10.77 -13.41
CA PRO A 212 -6.99 10.71 -12.40
C PRO A 212 -7.39 11.19 -11.01
N LYS A 213 -8.25 12.23 -10.93
CA LYS A 213 -8.75 12.79 -9.67
C LYS A 213 -9.68 11.85 -8.89
N ASP A 214 -10.33 10.91 -9.58
CA ASP A 214 -11.33 10.01 -9.02
C ASP A 214 -10.74 8.61 -8.73
N ARG A 215 -9.45 8.39 -9.05
CA ARG A 215 -8.78 7.12 -8.85
C ARG A 215 -8.38 6.95 -7.39
N LEU A 216 -8.77 5.82 -6.81
CA LEU A 216 -8.27 5.42 -5.50
C LEU A 216 -6.82 4.94 -5.67
N ILE A 217 -5.89 5.60 -4.98
CA ILE A 217 -4.50 5.17 -4.91
C ILE A 217 -4.14 4.98 -3.46
N ILE A 218 -3.78 3.76 -3.13
CA ILE A 218 -3.27 3.41 -1.81
C ILE A 218 -1.75 3.23 -1.97
N PRO A 219 -0.94 4.14 -1.42
CA PRO A 219 0.51 3.98 -1.44
C PRO A 219 0.91 2.71 -0.72
N CYS A 220 1.74 1.89 -1.37
CA CYS A 220 2.20 0.63 -0.81
C CYS A 220 3.69 0.42 -1.14
N THR A 221 4.51 0.36 -0.12
CA THR A 221 5.94 0.11 -0.23
C THR A 221 6.24 -1.35 0.11
N TYR A 222 6.85 -2.05 -0.82
CA TYR A 222 7.37 -3.40 -0.63
C TYR A 222 8.80 -3.35 -0.10
N ILE A 223 9.03 -4.03 0.99
CA ILE A 223 10.34 -4.22 1.61
C ILE A 223 10.66 -5.71 1.52
N PRO A 224 11.71 -6.12 0.79
CA PRO A 224 12.07 -7.52 0.69
C PRO A 224 12.29 -8.13 2.08
N PRO A 225 11.93 -9.41 2.29
CA PRO A 225 12.31 -10.12 3.50
C PRO A 225 13.82 -10.02 3.73
N SER A 226 14.24 -9.81 4.98
CA SER A 226 15.66 -9.90 5.33
C SER A 226 16.09 -11.36 5.25
N ASP A 227 17.21 -11.62 4.58
CA ASP A 227 17.87 -12.92 4.60
C ASP A 227 18.42 -13.14 6.03
N LYS A 228 17.62 -13.86 6.85
CA LYS A 228 18.02 -14.28 8.21
C LYS A 228 18.27 -15.75 8.24
#